data_94d04efc27148803920b8a1ccd5189d4
#
_entry.id   94d04efc27148803920b8a1ccd5189d4
#
_cell.length_a   1.000
_cell.length_b   1.000
_cell.length_c   1.000
_cell.angle_alpha   90.00
_cell.angle_beta   90.00
_cell.angle_gamma   90.00
#
_symmetry.space_group_name_H-M   'P 1'
#
loop_
_entity.id
_entity.type
_entity.pdbx_description
1 polymer ?
#
loop_
_entity_poly.entity_id
_entity_poly.type
_entity_poly.pdbx_seq_one_letter_code
_entity_poly.pdbx_strand_id
1 'polypeptide(L)'
;MKLQFSKPQSLEEYVGQIPNIKSHTLLYGEMGVGKSTLGELLRDTYGYIFIDEIHRYQESTLTLMNHDVVIGATKDLNLLCDDLRSKFVCHEVKPSEQELETILLTYLGKEDYIFDRSIITKIVRASRYKSKLNTRRSLRLFKRIQQYSKYVRDTNIISHNIVDYVIEKTDL
;
A
#
# COMPACT_ATOMS: atom_id res chain seq x y z
N MET A 1 -2.88 18.94 -15.01
CA MET A 1 -2.69 18.78 -13.55
C MET A 1 -2.46 17.30 -13.26
N LYS A 2 -1.31 16.90 -12.75
CA LYS A 2 -1.06 15.49 -12.40
C LYS A 2 -1.86 15.20 -11.13
N LEU A 3 -2.85 14.32 -11.20
CA LEU A 3 -3.50 13.73 -10.03
C LEU A 3 -2.42 12.97 -9.24
N GLN A 4 -1.90 13.61 -8.22
CA GLN A 4 -0.86 13.04 -7.39
C GLN A 4 -1.55 12.46 -6.15
N PHE A 5 -1.67 11.13 -6.08
CA PHE A 5 -2.05 10.47 -4.84
C PHE A 5 -1.05 10.88 -3.77
N SER A 6 -1.48 11.66 -2.80
CA SER A 6 -0.63 11.96 -1.65
C SER A 6 -0.52 10.69 -0.80
N LYS A 7 0.70 10.19 -0.62
CA LYS A 7 0.97 9.17 0.39
C LYS A 7 0.56 9.73 1.76
N PRO A 8 0.18 8.89 2.74
CA PRO A 8 0.02 9.34 4.11
C PRO A 8 1.33 10.00 4.58
N GLN A 9 1.19 11.12 5.30
CA GLN A 9 2.32 11.92 5.76
C GLN A 9 2.68 11.62 7.22
N SER A 10 1.79 10.93 7.95
CA SER A 10 2.01 10.51 9.33
C SER A 10 1.47 9.10 9.57
N LEU A 11 1.87 8.49 10.70
CA LEU A 11 1.32 7.19 11.12
C LEU A 11 -0.18 7.27 11.43
N GLU A 12 -0.70 8.43 11.83
CA GLU A 12 -2.12 8.64 12.09
C GLU A 12 -2.97 8.59 10.80
N GLU A 13 -2.37 8.99 9.68
CA GLU A 13 -3.00 8.90 8.36
C GLU A 13 -2.85 7.51 7.72
N TYR A 14 -1.99 6.66 8.29
CA TYR A 14 -1.77 5.33 7.74
C TYR A 14 -2.95 4.42 8.06
N VAL A 15 -3.55 3.86 7.01
CA VAL A 15 -4.64 2.89 7.14
C VAL A 15 -4.05 1.48 7.05
N GLY A 16 -4.08 0.77 8.16
CA GLY A 16 -3.55 -0.60 8.29
C GLY A 16 -2.99 -0.86 9.69
N GLN A 17 -2.55 -2.08 9.92
CA GLN A 17 -1.95 -2.43 11.20
C GLN A 17 -0.53 -1.87 11.32
N ILE A 18 -0.27 -1.14 12.39
CA ILE A 18 1.06 -0.63 12.74
C ILE A 18 1.67 -1.56 13.81
N PRO A 19 2.83 -2.19 13.55
CA PRO A 19 3.48 -3.03 14.55
C PRO A 19 3.96 -2.22 15.75
N ASN A 20 3.91 -2.81 16.93
CA ASN A 20 4.56 -2.25 18.12
C ASN A 20 6.06 -2.55 18.03
N ILE A 21 6.85 -1.54 17.68
CA ILE A 21 8.30 -1.69 17.46
C ILE A 21 9.03 -1.70 18.79
N LYS A 22 9.57 -2.85 19.18
CA LYS A 22 10.43 -3.04 20.38
C LYS A 22 11.84 -3.50 20.01
N SER A 23 12.05 -3.96 18.80
CA SER A 23 13.30 -4.49 18.28
C SER A 23 13.32 -4.39 16.76
N HIS A 24 14.36 -4.92 16.10
CA HIS A 24 14.40 -5.00 14.66
C HIS A 24 13.13 -5.67 14.13
N THR A 25 12.45 -5.01 13.19
CA THR A 25 11.16 -5.45 12.66
C THR A 25 11.22 -5.62 11.15
N LEU A 26 10.72 -6.75 10.66
CA LEU A 26 10.66 -7.07 9.25
C LEU A 26 9.23 -6.99 8.74
N LEU A 27 8.96 -6.02 7.89
CA LEU A 27 7.70 -5.88 7.16
C LEU A 27 7.73 -6.79 5.94
N TYR A 28 6.85 -7.80 5.88
CA TYR A 28 6.79 -8.69 4.72
C TYR A 28 5.38 -8.77 4.14
N GLY A 29 5.27 -9.20 2.90
CA GLY A 29 4.01 -9.36 2.18
C GLY A 29 4.13 -9.01 0.70
N GLU A 30 3.05 -9.16 -0.05
CA GLU A 30 3.02 -8.97 -1.50
C GLU A 30 3.50 -7.57 -1.92
N MET A 31 3.98 -7.48 -3.16
CA MET A 31 4.37 -6.20 -3.73
C MET A 31 3.16 -5.27 -3.88
N GLY A 32 3.27 -4.02 -3.42
CA GLY A 32 2.22 -3.02 -3.56
C GLY A 32 1.18 -2.97 -2.44
N VAL A 33 1.41 -3.66 -1.31
CA VAL A 33 0.51 -3.67 -0.14
C VAL A 33 0.75 -2.52 0.85
N GLY A 34 1.83 -1.74 0.69
CA GLY A 34 2.10 -0.57 1.54
C GLY A 34 3.31 -0.70 2.48
N LYS A 35 4.13 -1.77 2.39
CA LYS A 35 5.33 -1.96 3.24
C LYS A 35 6.28 -0.77 3.26
N SER A 36 6.68 -0.30 2.07
CA SER A 36 7.61 0.84 1.96
C SER A 36 7.01 2.11 2.54
N THR A 37 5.70 2.33 2.35
CA THR A 37 5.00 3.48 2.95
C THR A 37 5.04 3.41 4.47
N LEU A 38 4.72 2.26 5.06
CA LEU A 38 4.77 2.06 6.52
C LEU A 38 6.20 2.21 7.05
N GLY A 39 7.19 1.62 6.39
CA GLY A 39 8.60 1.72 6.77
C GLY A 39 9.13 3.16 6.75
N GLU A 40 8.79 3.93 5.71
CA GLU A 40 9.13 5.37 5.61
C GLU A 40 8.50 6.16 6.77
N LEU A 41 7.22 5.93 7.08
CA LEU A 41 6.53 6.60 8.19
C LEU A 41 7.12 6.24 9.55
N LEU A 42 7.49 4.98 9.78
CA LEU A 42 8.15 4.55 11.02
C LEU A 42 9.53 5.20 11.18
N ARG A 43 10.31 5.28 10.08
CA ARG A 43 11.58 6.01 10.05
C ARG A 43 11.38 7.49 10.42
N ASP A 44 10.44 8.15 9.76
CA ASP A 44 10.23 9.60 9.89
C ASP A 44 9.66 9.96 11.29
N THR A 45 8.90 9.06 11.91
CA THR A 45 8.29 9.28 13.23
C THR A 45 9.25 8.96 14.38
N TYR A 46 10.02 7.87 14.28
CA TYR A 46 10.81 7.36 15.39
C TYR A 46 12.33 7.43 15.17
N GLY A 47 12.80 7.86 14.00
CA GLY A 47 14.21 7.90 13.67
C GLY A 47 14.85 6.54 13.40
N TYR A 48 14.07 5.47 13.19
CA TYR A 48 14.59 4.15 12.91
C TYR A 48 15.25 4.08 11.52
N ILE A 49 16.20 3.16 11.34
CA ILE A 49 16.76 2.87 10.02
C ILE A 49 15.74 2.06 9.23
N PHE A 50 15.32 2.54 8.06
CA PHE A 50 14.45 1.79 7.16
C PHE A 50 15.22 1.33 5.92
N ILE A 51 15.13 0.02 5.60
CA ILE A 51 15.76 -0.60 4.44
C ILE A 51 14.69 -1.32 3.61
N ASP A 52 14.34 -0.74 2.45
CA ASP A 52 13.44 -1.39 1.50
C ASP A 52 14.19 -2.47 0.71
N GLU A 53 13.48 -3.55 0.36
CA GLU A 53 14.07 -4.72 -0.32
C GLU A 53 15.34 -5.25 0.37
N ILE A 54 15.29 -5.37 1.70
CA ILE A 54 16.41 -5.70 2.59
C ILE A 54 17.21 -6.94 2.17
N HIS A 55 16.59 -7.87 1.43
CA HIS A 55 17.25 -9.06 0.89
C HIS A 55 18.42 -8.73 -0.05
N ARG A 56 18.53 -7.49 -0.53
CA ARG A 56 19.64 -7.02 -1.38
C ARG A 56 20.84 -6.51 -0.58
N TYR A 57 20.65 -6.28 0.73
CA TYR A 57 21.64 -5.60 1.59
C TYR A 57 21.93 -6.36 2.88
N GLN A 58 21.93 -7.69 2.84
CA GLN A 58 21.93 -8.53 4.04
C GLN A 58 23.16 -8.31 4.94
N GLU A 59 24.36 -8.28 4.38
CA GLU A 59 25.61 -8.07 5.14
C GLU A 59 25.67 -6.67 5.78
N SER A 60 25.36 -5.64 5.00
CA SER A 60 25.32 -4.25 5.51
C SER A 60 24.27 -4.09 6.62
N THR A 61 23.13 -4.79 6.50
CA THR A 61 22.08 -4.77 7.50
C THR A 61 22.54 -5.36 8.82
N LEU A 62 23.23 -6.49 8.81
CA LEU A 62 23.77 -7.11 10.03
C LEU A 62 24.69 -6.15 10.79
N THR A 63 25.51 -5.38 10.09
CA THR A 63 26.38 -4.36 10.69
C THR A 63 25.56 -3.24 11.33
N LEU A 64 24.54 -2.70 10.65
CA LEU A 64 23.69 -1.62 11.15
C LEU A 64 22.89 -2.03 12.39
N MET A 65 22.45 -3.27 12.48
CA MET A 65 21.68 -3.82 13.61
C MET A 65 22.44 -3.78 14.95
N ASN A 66 23.76 -3.65 14.93
CA ASN A 66 24.55 -3.52 16.17
C ASN A 66 24.44 -2.13 16.81
N HIS A 67 23.93 -1.13 16.09
CA HIS A 67 23.91 0.27 16.52
C HIS A 67 22.51 0.84 16.67
N ASP A 68 21.56 0.43 15.80
CA ASP A 68 20.24 1.04 15.73
C ASP A 68 19.13 0.01 15.47
N VAL A 69 17.88 0.40 15.76
CA VAL A 69 16.71 -0.38 15.40
C VAL A 69 16.51 -0.29 13.90
N VAL A 70 16.53 -1.45 13.23
CA VAL A 70 16.34 -1.57 11.79
C VAL A 70 14.93 -2.06 11.49
N ILE A 71 14.24 -1.34 10.59
CA ILE A 71 13.00 -1.77 9.96
C ILE A 71 13.34 -2.25 8.55
N GLY A 72 13.16 -3.53 8.29
CA GLY A 72 13.35 -4.09 6.96
C GLY A 72 12.04 -4.26 6.20
N ALA A 73 12.07 -4.22 4.88
CA ALA A 73 10.95 -4.64 4.05
C ALA A 73 11.37 -5.67 3.01
N THR A 74 10.56 -6.72 2.84
CA THR A 74 10.76 -7.74 1.80
C THR A 74 9.41 -8.25 1.28
N LYS A 75 9.41 -8.77 0.05
CA LYS A 75 8.24 -9.44 -0.51
C LYS A 75 8.08 -10.89 -0.01
N ASP A 76 9.17 -11.54 0.35
CA ASP A 76 9.22 -12.94 0.74
C ASP A 76 10.31 -13.16 1.79
N LEU A 77 9.97 -13.85 2.87
CA LEU A 77 10.88 -14.18 3.96
C LEU A 77 11.99 -15.16 3.51
N ASN A 78 11.73 -15.99 2.50
CA ASN A 78 12.69 -16.97 1.98
C ASN A 78 13.84 -16.33 1.19
N LEU A 79 13.76 -15.04 0.90
CA LEU A 79 14.85 -14.29 0.26
C LEU A 79 15.96 -13.89 1.24
N LEU A 80 15.72 -14.04 2.54
CA LEU A 80 16.67 -13.70 3.60
C LEU A 80 17.41 -14.95 4.07
N CYS A 81 18.70 -14.81 4.37
CA CYS A 81 19.44 -15.84 5.06
C CYS A 81 18.91 -16.02 6.50
N ASP A 82 19.04 -17.22 7.04
CA ASP A 82 18.50 -17.59 8.35
C ASP A 82 19.07 -16.73 9.47
N ASP A 83 20.34 -16.38 9.42
CA ASP A 83 20.98 -15.51 10.41
C ASP A 83 20.32 -14.13 10.46
N LEU A 84 20.14 -13.48 9.33
CA LEU A 84 19.46 -12.16 9.28
C LEU A 84 17.99 -12.28 9.68
N ARG A 85 17.28 -13.28 9.17
CA ARG A 85 15.87 -13.49 9.44
C ARG A 85 15.61 -13.71 10.94
N SER A 86 16.45 -14.46 11.64
CA SER A 86 16.31 -14.78 13.06
C SER A 86 16.38 -13.54 13.98
N LYS A 87 16.99 -12.46 13.51
CA LYS A 87 17.15 -11.22 14.28
C LYS A 87 15.93 -10.29 14.20
N PHE A 88 14.96 -10.59 13.32
CA PHE A 88 13.78 -9.76 13.12
C PHE A 88 12.51 -10.34 13.77
N VAL A 89 11.71 -9.46 14.34
CA VAL A 89 10.29 -9.72 14.57
C VAL A 89 9.54 -9.47 13.26
N CYS A 90 8.91 -10.52 12.71
CA CYS A 90 8.24 -10.45 11.42
C CYS A 90 6.81 -9.92 11.57
N HIS A 91 6.44 -8.93 10.75
CA HIS A 91 5.09 -8.37 10.67
C HIS A 91 4.57 -8.46 9.23
N GLU A 92 3.46 -9.18 9.02
CA GLU A 92 2.82 -9.28 7.72
C GLU A 92 2.01 -8.01 7.41
N VAL A 93 2.34 -7.35 6.31
CA VAL A 93 1.56 -6.23 5.79
C VAL A 93 0.57 -6.76 4.75
N LYS A 94 -0.70 -6.86 5.17
CA LYS A 94 -1.77 -7.42 4.36
C LYS A 94 -3.05 -6.59 4.55
N PRO A 95 -3.42 -5.77 3.56
CA PRO A 95 -4.60 -4.93 3.69
C PRO A 95 -5.88 -5.77 3.67
N SER A 96 -6.85 -5.39 4.48
CA SER A 96 -8.23 -5.89 4.44
C SER A 96 -9.07 -5.14 3.38
N GLU A 97 -10.26 -5.66 3.03
CA GLU A 97 -11.20 -4.94 2.16
C GLU A 97 -11.58 -3.59 2.77
N GLN A 98 -11.88 -3.56 4.07
CA GLN A 98 -12.27 -2.33 4.78
C GLN A 98 -11.16 -1.28 4.79
N GLU A 99 -9.91 -1.67 5.00
CA GLU A 99 -8.76 -0.76 4.94
C GLU A 99 -8.59 -0.19 3.52
N LEU A 100 -8.72 -1.02 2.48
CA LEU A 100 -8.66 -0.54 1.10
C LEU A 100 -9.81 0.40 0.74
N GLU A 101 -11.04 0.10 1.19
CA GLU A 101 -12.19 0.99 1.03
C GLU A 101 -11.92 2.34 1.71
N THR A 102 -11.41 2.33 2.94
CA THR A 102 -11.05 3.54 3.68
C THR A 102 -9.99 4.36 2.93
N ILE A 103 -8.94 3.70 2.43
CA ILE A 103 -7.89 4.36 1.63
C ILE A 103 -8.52 5.04 0.40
N LEU A 104 -9.37 4.34 -0.36
CA LEU A 104 -10.00 4.90 -1.55
C LEU A 104 -10.93 6.07 -1.21
N LEU A 105 -11.70 5.96 -0.12
CA LEU A 105 -12.60 7.04 0.33
C LEU A 105 -11.83 8.28 0.79
N THR A 106 -10.68 8.11 1.46
CA THR A 106 -9.81 9.22 1.84
C THR A 106 -9.28 9.97 0.62
N TYR A 107 -8.99 9.26 -0.47
CA TYR A 107 -8.60 9.88 -1.73
C TYR A 107 -9.75 10.60 -2.42
N LEU A 108 -10.98 10.04 -2.38
CA LEU A 108 -12.19 10.66 -2.95
C LEU A 108 -12.59 11.94 -2.25
N GLY A 109 -12.47 12.00 -0.93
CA GLY A 109 -12.82 13.17 -0.13
C GLY A 109 -12.05 14.46 -0.48
N LYS A 110 -11.03 14.34 -1.34
CA LYS A 110 -10.23 15.47 -1.87
C LYS A 110 -10.71 15.98 -3.24
N GLU A 111 -11.71 15.35 -3.83
CA GLU A 111 -12.24 15.70 -5.15
C GLU A 111 -13.77 15.60 -5.15
N ASP A 112 -14.45 16.47 -5.90
CA ASP A 112 -15.91 16.56 -5.97
C ASP A 112 -16.52 15.48 -6.90
N TYR A 113 -16.32 14.19 -6.57
CA TYR A 113 -16.97 13.09 -7.28
C TYR A 113 -18.22 12.63 -6.55
N ILE A 114 -19.26 12.35 -7.34
CA ILE A 114 -20.52 11.76 -6.88
C ILE A 114 -20.51 10.27 -7.23
N PHE A 115 -20.71 9.41 -6.25
CA PHE A 115 -20.71 7.94 -6.44
C PHE A 115 -21.50 7.22 -5.35
N ASP A 116 -21.97 6.03 -5.68
CA ASP A 116 -22.53 5.11 -4.68
C ASP A 116 -21.39 4.36 -3.96
N ARG A 117 -21.52 4.16 -2.65
CA ARG A 117 -20.50 3.48 -1.84
C ARG A 117 -20.19 2.06 -2.32
N SER A 118 -21.18 1.36 -2.91
CA SER A 118 -21.00 0.02 -3.48
C SER A 118 -19.98 -0.02 -4.62
N ILE A 119 -19.75 1.12 -5.29
CA ILE A 119 -18.71 1.28 -6.31
C ILE A 119 -17.32 1.08 -5.73
N ILE A 120 -17.06 1.57 -4.54
CA ILE A 120 -15.77 1.42 -3.86
C ILE A 120 -15.47 -0.06 -3.57
N THR A 121 -16.44 -0.77 -3.01
CA THR A 121 -16.34 -2.22 -2.79
C THR A 121 -16.08 -2.98 -4.10
N LYS A 122 -16.76 -2.59 -5.19
CA LYS A 122 -16.55 -3.18 -6.51
C LYS A 122 -15.11 -2.97 -7.02
N ILE A 123 -14.57 -1.75 -6.89
CA ILE A 123 -13.20 -1.42 -7.28
C ILE A 123 -12.19 -2.22 -6.46
N VAL A 124 -12.37 -2.32 -5.14
CA VAL A 124 -11.51 -3.11 -4.25
C VAL A 124 -11.48 -4.58 -4.69
N ARG A 125 -12.65 -5.17 -4.93
CA ARG A 125 -12.76 -6.57 -5.36
C ARG A 125 -12.14 -6.82 -6.72
N ALA A 126 -12.35 -5.94 -7.69
CA ALA A 126 -11.77 -6.03 -9.04
C ALA A 126 -10.23 -5.87 -9.04
N SER A 127 -9.66 -5.24 -8.01
CA SER A 127 -8.22 -5.01 -7.92
C SER A 127 -7.41 -6.16 -7.33
N ARG A 128 -8.03 -7.30 -7.02
CA ARG A 128 -7.32 -8.48 -6.50
C ARG A 128 -6.27 -9.00 -7.49
N TYR A 129 -5.14 -9.42 -6.96
CA TYR A 129 -4.10 -10.08 -7.72
C TYR A 129 -3.79 -11.45 -7.11
N LYS A 130 -3.88 -12.51 -7.91
CA LYS A 130 -3.75 -13.89 -7.40
C LYS A 130 -4.61 -14.12 -6.16
N SER A 131 -5.86 -13.67 -6.21
CA SER A 131 -6.85 -13.73 -5.10
C SER A 131 -6.51 -12.90 -3.86
N LYS A 132 -5.42 -12.12 -3.86
CA LYS A 132 -5.01 -11.25 -2.77
C LYS A 132 -5.34 -9.79 -3.05
N LEU A 133 -5.68 -9.06 -2.00
CA LEU A 133 -5.92 -7.62 -2.07
C LEU A 133 -4.60 -6.86 -2.26
N ASN A 134 -4.65 -5.78 -3.06
CA ASN A 134 -3.45 -5.03 -3.42
C ASN A 134 -3.73 -3.54 -3.51
N THR A 135 -3.17 -2.77 -2.57
CA THR A 135 -3.37 -1.32 -2.46
C THR A 135 -2.98 -0.57 -3.73
N ARG A 136 -1.82 -0.91 -4.32
CA ARG A 136 -1.32 -0.25 -5.54
C ARG A 136 -2.26 -0.47 -6.73
N ARG A 137 -2.82 -1.68 -6.87
CA ARG A 137 -3.78 -1.99 -7.94
C ARG A 137 -5.11 -1.28 -7.74
N SER A 138 -5.63 -1.27 -6.51
CA SER A 138 -6.85 -0.54 -6.16
C SER A 138 -6.74 0.95 -6.51
N LEU A 139 -5.65 1.59 -6.10
CA LEU A 139 -5.39 3.00 -6.39
C LEU A 139 -5.21 3.27 -7.91
N ARG A 140 -4.54 2.37 -8.63
CA ARG A 140 -4.37 2.51 -10.09
C ARG A 140 -5.69 2.36 -10.84
N LEU A 141 -6.49 1.37 -10.47
CA LEU A 141 -7.81 1.15 -11.08
C LEU A 141 -8.71 2.36 -10.81
N PHE A 142 -8.76 2.80 -9.57
CA PHE A 142 -9.54 3.96 -9.17
C PHE A 142 -9.14 5.22 -9.96
N LYS A 143 -7.85 5.50 -10.09
CA LYS A 143 -7.33 6.62 -10.88
C LYS A 143 -7.77 6.54 -12.36
N ARG A 144 -7.75 5.36 -12.96
CA ARG A 144 -8.21 5.18 -14.35
C ARG A 144 -9.70 5.48 -14.47
N ILE A 145 -10.52 5.06 -13.50
CA ILE A 145 -11.95 5.34 -13.46
C ILE A 145 -12.21 6.85 -13.37
N GLN A 146 -11.50 7.57 -12.50
CA GLN A 146 -11.58 9.03 -12.39
C GLN A 146 -11.20 9.71 -13.71
N GLN A 147 -10.09 9.30 -14.33
CA GLN A 147 -9.64 9.85 -15.60
C GLN A 147 -10.66 9.61 -16.72
N TYR A 148 -11.23 8.40 -16.81
CA TYR A 148 -12.25 8.09 -17.79
C TYR A 148 -13.54 8.90 -17.58
N SER A 149 -14.01 8.99 -16.33
CA SER A 149 -15.16 9.82 -15.99
C SER A 149 -14.96 11.27 -16.41
N LYS A 150 -13.84 11.86 -16.01
CA LYS A 150 -13.55 13.29 -16.23
C LYS A 150 -13.26 13.62 -17.70
N TYR A 151 -12.39 12.86 -18.36
CA TYR A 151 -11.86 13.25 -19.69
C TYR A 151 -12.58 12.61 -20.87
N VAL A 152 -13.28 11.49 -20.67
CA VAL A 152 -13.98 10.79 -21.74
C VAL A 152 -15.50 10.99 -21.64
N ARG A 153 -16.02 11.02 -20.42
CA ARG A 153 -17.47 11.21 -20.18
C ARG A 153 -17.85 12.63 -19.76
N ASP A 154 -16.84 13.48 -19.52
CA ASP A 154 -17.04 14.88 -19.08
C ASP A 154 -18.00 15.00 -17.89
N THR A 155 -17.82 14.14 -16.89
CA THR A 155 -18.69 14.08 -15.71
C THR A 155 -17.88 13.84 -14.43
N ASN A 156 -18.38 14.34 -13.32
CA ASN A 156 -17.88 14.01 -11.97
C ASN A 156 -18.68 12.86 -11.32
N ILE A 157 -19.62 12.24 -12.05
CA ILE A 157 -20.41 11.11 -11.56
C ILE A 157 -19.69 9.81 -11.95
N ILE A 158 -19.29 9.02 -10.95
CA ILE A 158 -18.78 7.67 -11.16
C ILE A 158 -19.93 6.70 -11.00
N SER A 159 -20.42 6.17 -12.12
CA SER A 159 -21.49 5.16 -12.16
C SER A 159 -20.94 3.75 -12.30
N HIS A 160 -21.77 2.74 -12.00
CA HIS A 160 -21.41 1.33 -12.18
C HIS A 160 -21.00 1.03 -13.63
N ASN A 161 -21.67 1.60 -14.61
CA ASN A 161 -21.35 1.40 -16.04
C ASN A 161 -19.95 1.92 -16.39
N ILE A 162 -19.54 3.05 -15.83
CA ILE A 162 -18.19 3.59 -16.00
C ILE A 162 -17.15 2.63 -15.39
N VAL A 163 -17.42 2.15 -14.18
CA VAL A 163 -16.53 1.20 -13.50
C VAL A 163 -16.39 -0.10 -14.28
N ASP A 164 -17.50 -0.69 -14.74
CA ASP A 164 -17.50 -1.92 -15.53
C ASP A 164 -16.71 -1.77 -16.81
N TYR A 165 -16.97 -0.70 -17.55
CA TYR A 165 -16.24 -0.42 -18.78
C TYR A 165 -14.73 -0.32 -18.56
N VAL A 166 -14.31 0.39 -17.52
CA VAL A 166 -12.88 0.56 -17.22
C VAL A 166 -12.25 -0.76 -16.75
N ILE A 167 -12.96 -1.57 -15.97
CA ILE A 167 -12.48 -2.88 -15.53
C ILE A 167 -12.27 -3.79 -16.74
N GLU A 168 -13.23 -3.88 -17.66
CA GLU A 168 -13.13 -4.70 -18.88
C GLU A 168 -11.96 -4.29 -19.78
N LYS A 169 -11.66 -2.99 -19.86
CA LYS A 169 -10.56 -2.45 -20.70
C LYS A 169 -9.22 -2.42 -19.98
N THR A 170 -9.19 -2.84 -18.72
CA THR A 170 -7.96 -2.84 -17.92
C THR A 170 -7.51 -4.29 -17.71
N ASP A 171 -6.43 -4.69 -18.39
CA ASP A 171 -5.70 -5.91 -18.03
C ASP A 171 -5.07 -5.71 -16.63
N LEU A 172 -5.78 -6.15 -15.62
CA LEU A 172 -5.36 -6.07 -14.22
C LEU A 172 -4.59 -7.32 -13.78
#